data_5f42b901b9d8a443cdd9f485838f6cfe
#
_entry.id   5f42b901b9d8a443cdd9f485838f6cfe
#
_cell.length_a   1.000
_cell.length_b   1.000
_cell.length_c   1.000
_cell.angle_alpha   90.00
_cell.angle_beta   90.00
_cell.angle_gamma   90.00
#
_symmetry.space_group_name_H-M   'P 1'
#
loop_
_entity.id
_entity.type
_entity.pdbx_description
1 polymer ?
#
loop_
_entity_poly.entity_id
_entity_poly.type
_entity_poly.pdbx_seq_one_letter_code
_entity_poly.pdbx_strand_id
1 'polypeptide(L)' 'MRYGICKLSVVPMRKEPSHTSELVSELLFNDIYQIIDENEEWLKIHCMYDSYEGWVRILQHNEITDDELTDYISK' A
#
# COMPACT_ATOMS: atom_id res chain seq x y z
N MET A 1 -11.81 -8.76 -0.63
CA MET A 1 -10.85 -7.69 -1.01
C MET A 1 -9.59 -7.82 -0.18
N ARG A 2 -8.48 -7.38 -0.72
CA ARG A 2 -7.20 -7.49 -0.02
C ARG A 2 -6.74 -6.12 0.47
N TYR A 3 -6.24 -6.10 1.69
CA TYR A 3 -5.75 -4.87 2.32
C TYR A 3 -4.38 -5.11 2.93
N GLY A 4 -3.64 -4.03 3.12
CA GLY A 4 -2.36 -4.07 3.78
C GLY A 4 -2.15 -2.86 4.68
N ILE A 5 -1.10 -2.91 5.47
CA ILE A 5 -0.71 -1.82 6.35
C ILE A 5 0.80 -1.61 6.23
N CYS A 6 1.22 -0.36 6.22
CA CYS A 6 2.64 -0.04 6.17
C CYS A 6 3.27 -0.22 7.56
N LYS A 7 4.27 -1.09 7.66
CA LYS A 7 5.01 -1.34 8.89
C LYS A 7 6.41 -0.75 8.85
N LEU A 8 6.74 -0.06 7.77
CA LEU A 8 8.01 0.65 7.62
C LEU A 8 7.80 2.14 7.84
N SER A 9 8.87 2.86 8.10
CA SER A 9 8.78 4.31 8.33
C SER A 9 8.22 5.02 7.11
N VAL A 10 8.66 4.60 5.92
CA VAL A 10 8.20 5.18 4.66
C VAL A 10 8.36 4.14 3.55
N VAL A 11 7.38 4.09 2.65
CA VAL A 11 7.43 3.24 1.46
C VAL A 11 7.08 4.10 0.26
N PRO A 12 7.98 4.23 -0.73
CA PRO A 12 7.69 5.05 -1.90
C PRO A 12 6.62 4.41 -2.78
N MET A 13 5.73 5.24 -3.29
CA MET A 13 4.69 4.84 -4.24
C MET A 13 5.06 5.38 -5.62
N ARG A 14 5.11 4.50 -6.60
CA ARG A 14 5.50 4.84 -7.97
C ARG A 14 4.27 4.92 -8.87
N LYS A 15 4.36 5.74 -9.90
CA LYS A 15 3.30 5.87 -10.91
C LYS A 15 3.14 4.59 -11.71
N GLU A 16 4.25 3.91 -12.01
CA GLU A 16 4.30 2.67 -12.76
C GLU A 16 5.05 1.61 -11.95
N PRO A 17 4.88 0.32 -12.23
CA PRO A 17 5.59 -0.74 -11.48
C PRO A 17 7.05 -0.84 -11.91
N SER A 18 7.82 0.18 -11.61
CA SER A 18 9.22 0.30 -11.99
C SER A 18 9.98 1.20 -11.03
N HIS A 19 11.21 0.83 -10.71
CA HIS A 19 12.10 1.62 -9.86
C HIS A 19 12.47 2.97 -10.46
N THR A 20 12.36 3.11 -11.78
CA THR A 20 12.71 4.35 -12.47
C THR A 20 11.50 5.24 -12.72
N SER A 21 10.31 4.77 -12.35
CA SER A 21 9.10 5.55 -12.48
C SER A 21 9.07 6.68 -11.46
N GLU A 22 8.34 7.74 -11.79
CA GLU A 22 8.19 8.88 -10.91
C GLU A 22 7.45 8.50 -9.62
N LEU A 23 7.83 9.15 -8.53
CA LEU A 23 7.14 9.01 -7.26
C LEU A 23 5.86 9.83 -7.29
N VAL A 24 4.75 9.24 -6.87
CA VAL A 24 3.47 9.95 -6.78
C VAL A 24 3.09 10.26 -5.35
N SER A 25 3.58 9.47 -4.40
CA SER A 25 3.31 9.67 -2.98
C SER A 25 4.21 8.73 -2.20
N GLU A 26 3.95 8.60 -0.91
CA GLU A 26 4.61 7.61 -0.06
C GLU A 26 3.67 7.17 1.05
N LEU A 27 3.82 5.90 1.45
CA LEU A 27 3.14 5.36 2.61
C LEU A 27 3.96 5.67 3.84
N LEU A 28 3.28 6.03 4.90
CA LEU A 28 3.90 6.24 6.21
C LEU A 28 3.51 5.11 7.15
N PHE A 29 4.20 4.99 8.26
CA PHE A 29 3.95 3.95 9.24
C PHE A 29 2.47 3.92 9.64
N ASN A 30 1.87 2.74 9.60
CA ASN A 30 0.45 2.48 9.90
C ASN A 30 -0.56 2.95 8.86
N ASP A 31 -0.12 3.47 7.72
CA ASP A 31 -1.05 3.76 6.62
C ASP A 31 -1.66 2.46 6.12
N ILE A 32 -2.98 2.46 5.96
CA ILE A 32 -3.75 1.31 5.48
C ILE A 32 -4.09 1.55 4.01
N TYR A 33 -4.01 0.49 3.23
CA TYR A 33 -4.29 0.56 1.79
C TYR A 33 -5.00 -0.70 1.31
N GLN A 34 -5.74 -0.52 0.21
CA GLN A 34 -6.38 -1.62 -0.50
C GLN A 34 -5.51 -2.03 -1.68
N ILE A 35 -5.37 -3.32 -1.91
CA ILE A 35 -4.64 -3.83 -3.07
C ILE A 35 -5.64 -3.90 -4.24
N ILE A 36 -5.37 -3.20 -5.32
CA ILE A 36 -6.28 -3.10 -6.46
C ILE A 36 -5.75 -3.76 -7.72
N ASP A 37 -4.44 -4.04 -7.78
CA ASP A 37 -3.85 -4.77 -8.91
C ASP A 37 -2.54 -5.39 -8.45
N GLU A 38 -2.06 -6.34 -9.19
CA GLU A 38 -0.84 -7.08 -8.85
C GLU A 38 -0.05 -7.40 -10.11
N ASN A 39 1.26 -7.25 -10.01
CA ASN A 39 2.24 -7.60 -11.02
C ASN A 39 3.29 -8.45 -10.31
N GLU A 40 4.24 -9.03 -11.03
CA GLU A 40 5.20 -10.01 -10.47
C GLU A 40 5.90 -9.55 -9.19
N GLU A 41 6.36 -8.31 -9.14
CA GLU A 41 7.11 -7.79 -8.01
C GLU A 41 6.44 -6.58 -7.35
N TRP A 42 5.29 -6.17 -7.87
CA TRP A 42 4.65 -4.91 -7.49
C TRP A 42 3.18 -5.10 -7.19
N LEU A 43 2.67 -4.28 -6.28
CA LEU A 43 1.23 -4.20 -5.99
C LEU A 43 0.78 -2.78 -6.27
N LYS A 44 -0.33 -2.64 -6.99
CA LYS A 44 -0.98 -1.34 -7.11
C LYS A 44 -1.92 -1.19 -5.93
N ILE A 45 -1.80 -0.09 -5.22
CA ILE A 45 -2.55 0.13 -3.99
C ILE A 45 -3.32 1.44 -4.04
N HIS A 46 -4.39 1.47 -3.28
CA HIS A 46 -5.21 2.66 -3.06
C HIS A 46 -5.16 2.99 -1.59
N CYS A 47 -4.59 4.13 -1.24
CA CYS A 47 -4.45 4.55 0.14
C CYS A 47 -5.80 4.96 0.73
N MET A 48 -6.12 4.39 1.89
CA MET A 48 -7.42 4.66 2.53
C MET A 48 -7.52 6.08 3.08
N TYR A 49 -6.38 6.66 3.45
CA TYR A 49 -6.36 7.97 4.10
C TYR A 49 -6.54 9.13 3.11
N ASP A 50 -5.79 9.11 2.00
CA ASP A 50 -5.73 10.25 1.08
C ASP A 50 -6.20 9.92 -0.34
N SER A 51 -6.61 8.71 -0.58
CA SER A 51 -7.10 8.22 -1.88
C SER A 51 -6.06 8.23 -3.01
N TYR A 52 -4.78 8.40 -2.70
CA TYR A 52 -3.74 8.26 -3.71
C TYR A 52 -3.58 6.81 -4.12
N GLU A 53 -3.25 6.60 -5.39
CA GLU A 53 -2.97 5.28 -5.94
C GLU A 53 -1.58 5.25 -6.51
N GLY A 54 -0.92 4.10 -6.40
CA GLY A 54 0.41 3.91 -6.94
C GLY A 54 0.90 2.50 -6.72
N TRP A 55 2.11 2.23 -7.19
CA TRP A 55 2.72 0.91 -7.13
C TRP A 55 3.78 0.86 -6.04
N VAL A 56 3.74 -0.20 -5.22
CA VAL A 56 4.74 -0.47 -4.19
C VAL A 56 5.31 -1.86 -4.41
N ARG A 57 6.53 -2.10 -3.89
CA ARG A 57 7.16 -3.42 -3.97
C ARG A 57 6.44 -4.40 -3.07
N ILE A 58 6.24 -5.62 -3.57
CA ILE A 58 5.64 -6.70 -2.78
C ILE A 58 6.44 -6.96 -1.52
N LEU A 59 7.77 -6.86 -1.60
CA LEU A 59 8.65 -7.10 -0.44
C LEU A 59 8.42 -6.12 0.71
N GLN A 60 7.81 -4.98 0.43
CA GLN A 60 7.51 -3.95 1.44
C GLN A 60 6.06 -4.00 1.90
N HIS A 61 5.30 -4.95 1.39
CA HIS A 61 3.88 -5.12 1.69
C HIS A 61 3.69 -5.95 2.96
N ASN A 62 2.72 -5.58 3.75
CA ASN A 62 2.30 -6.34 4.92
C ASN A 62 0.79 -6.51 4.87
N GLU A 63 0.34 -7.70 4.49
CA GLU A 63 -1.08 -7.98 4.33
C GLU A 63 -1.78 -8.12 5.68
N ILE A 64 -3.01 -7.60 5.76
CA ILE A 64 -3.84 -7.73 6.96
C ILE A 64 -5.12 -8.45 6.61
N THR A 65 -5.69 -9.14 7.61
CA THR A 65 -6.97 -9.83 7.47
C THR A 65 -8.11 -8.83 7.58
N ASP A 66 -9.32 -9.26 7.18
CA ASP A 66 -10.51 -8.42 7.34
C ASP A 66 -10.77 -8.08 8.81
N ASP A 67 -10.51 -9.03 9.71
CA ASP A 67 -10.65 -8.79 11.15
C ASP A 67 -9.66 -7.73 11.64
N GLU A 68 -8.42 -7.81 11.19
CA GLU A 68 -7.40 -6.82 11.52
C GLU A 68 -7.77 -5.45 10.96
N LEU A 69 -8.29 -5.40 9.74
CA LEU A 69 -8.74 -4.16 9.13
C LEU A 69 -9.82 -3.50 9.95
N THR A 70 -10.82 -4.28 10.37
CA THR A 70 -11.92 -3.79 11.22
C THR A 70 -11.38 -3.21 12.52
N ASP A 71 -10.40 -3.89 13.12
CA ASP A 71 -9.75 -3.47 14.35
C ASP A 71 -9.05 -2.12 14.21
N TYR A 72 -8.30 -1.95 13.11
CA TYR A 72 -7.60 -0.69 12.86
C TYR A 72 -8.55 0.46 12.60
N ILE A 73 -9.64 0.22 11.89
CA ILE A 73 -10.61 1.27 11.55
C ILE A 73 -11.44 1.68 12.77
N SER A 74 -11.69 0.76 13.69
CA SER A 74 -12.53 0.98 14.88
C SER A 74 -11.86 1.80 15.97
N LYS A 75 -10.57 2.05 15.85
CA LYS A 75 -9.82 2.78 16.90
C LYS A 75 -9.82 4.27 16.67
#